data_92c74ec24282f0edb227094f303b6daf
#
_entry.id   92c74ec24282f0edb227094f303b6daf
#
_cell.length_a   1.000
_cell.length_b   1.000
_cell.length_c   1.000
_cell.angle_alpha   90.00
_cell.angle_beta   90.00
_cell.angle_gamma   90.00
#
_symmetry.space_group_name_H-M   'P 1'
#
loop_
_entity.id
_entity.type
_entity.pdbx_description
1 polymer ?
#
loop_
_entity_poly.entity_id
_entity_poly.type
_entity_poly.pdbx_seq_one_letter_code
_entity_poly.pdbx_strand_id
1 'polypeptide(L)'
;MKGVEYFMKLPDQLKDIVYRLLQEPTLDNFRNFLKGQTGEHNSIDFKEKWIEPTKLVKEMLAIANSGGGIIIFGVKEKEDKSFSYDGIEEIVDKAKISNDIKNYISTELKYEVYDFVYDSSEYEKLQNHKYQMMVIKDCPRFIPFMSMKES
;
A
#
# COMPACT_ATOMS: atom_id res chain seq x y z
N MET A 1 7.90 -21.80 0.59
CA MET A 1 7.70 -20.58 1.30
C MET A 1 8.31 -19.35 0.70
N LYS A 2 8.56 -19.41 -0.58
CA LYS A 2 9.13 -18.27 -1.29
C LYS A 2 8.22 -17.04 -1.26
N GLY A 3 6.91 -17.24 -1.27
CA GLY A 3 5.99 -16.11 -1.18
C GLY A 3 6.13 -15.30 0.10
N VAL A 4 6.39 -15.98 1.21
CA VAL A 4 6.61 -15.31 2.49
C VAL A 4 7.92 -14.54 2.49
N GLU A 5 8.95 -15.12 1.89
CA GLU A 5 10.25 -14.46 1.78
C GLU A 5 10.18 -13.19 0.96
N TYR A 6 9.44 -13.23 -0.16
CA TYR A 6 9.25 -12.02 -0.96
C TYR A 6 8.53 -10.94 -0.18
N PHE A 7 7.53 -11.33 0.56
CA PHE A 7 6.74 -10.39 1.34
C PHE A 7 7.59 -9.72 2.42
N MET A 8 8.62 -10.42 2.89
CA MET A 8 9.50 -9.95 3.95
C MET A 8 10.80 -9.32 3.41
N LYS A 9 10.77 -8.79 2.19
CA LYS A 9 11.92 -8.10 1.64
C LYS A 9 12.39 -6.98 2.55
N LEU A 10 13.69 -6.75 2.55
CA LEU A 10 14.27 -5.67 3.34
C LEU A 10 13.78 -4.31 2.84
N PRO A 11 13.59 -3.34 3.73
CA PRO A 11 13.12 -2.00 3.34
C PRO A 11 13.94 -1.36 2.23
N ASP A 12 15.26 -1.54 2.22
CA ASP A 12 16.11 -0.96 1.20
C ASP A 12 15.80 -1.52 -0.18
N GLN A 13 15.54 -2.83 -0.27
CA GLN A 13 15.17 -3.47 -1.53
C GLN A 13 13.82 -2.96 -2.03
N LEU A 14 12.87 -2.80 -1.13
CA LEU A 14 11.57 -2.25 -1.49
C LEU A 14 11.69 -0.80 -1.95
N LYS A 15 12.57 -0.03 -1.32
CA LYS A 15 12.79 1.36 -1.69
C LYS A 15 13.27 1.48 -3.14
N ASP A 16 14.19 0.62 -3.54
CA ASP A 16 14.68 0.60 -4.93
C ASP A 16 13.59 0.19 -5.91
N ILE A 17 12.78 -0.80 -5.55
CA ILE A 17 11.69 -1.27 -6.40
C ILE A 17 10.64 -0.17 -6.58
N VAL A 18 10.26 0.48 -5.49
CA VAL A 18 9.30 1.58 -5.54
C VAL A 18 9.85 2.73 -6.37
N TYR A 19 11.14 3.04 -6.22
CA TYR A 19 11.77 4.06 -7.05
C TYR A 19 11.61 3.75 -8.53
N ARG A 20 11.89 2.51 -8.94
CA ARG A 20 11.75 2.11 -10.34
C ARG A 20 10.32 2.22 -10.82
N LEU A 21 9.35 1.85 -9.97
CA LEU A 21 7.94 2.00 -10.30
C LEU A 21 7.58 3.46 -10.56
N LEU A 22 8.09 4.35 -9.73
CA LEU A 22 7.77 5.76 -9.84
C LEU A 22 8.50 6.44 -11.00
N GLN A 23 9.60 5.83 -11.49
CA GLN A 23 10.27 6.29 -12.70
C GLN A 23 9.41 6.05 -13.95
N GLU A 24 8.76 4.90 -14.00
CA GLU A 24 7.85 4.53 -15.09
C GLU A 24 6.51 4.10 -14.48
N PRO A 25 5.70 5.06 -14.04
CA PRO A 25 4.50 4.76 -13.28
C PRO A 25 3.35 4.33 -14.20
N THR A 26 3.49 3.15 -14.78
CA THR A 26 2.46 2.55 -15.62
C THR A 26 1.68 1.52 -14.81
N LEU A 27 0.46 1.28 -15.23
CA LEU A 27 -0.40 0.29 -14.59
C LEU A 27 0.22 -1.10 -14.65
N ASP A 28 0.83 -1.44 -15.78
CA ASP A 28 1.49 -2.72 -15.94
C ASP A 28 2.65 -2.91 -14.97
N ASN A 29 3.45 -1.87 -14.78
CA ASN A 29 4.58 -1.95 -13.85
C ASN A 29 4.09 -2.13 -12.42
N PHE A 30 3.03 -1.43 -12.03
CA PHE A 30 2.43 -1.60 -10.71
C PHE A 30 1.88 -3.01 -10.54
N ARG A 31 1.19 -3.55 -11.55
CA ARG A 31 0.66 -4.91 -11.50
C ARG A 31 1.75 -5.95 -11.38
N ASN A 32 2.83 -5.77 -12.12
CA ASN A 32 3.96 -6.70 -12.07
C ASN A 32 4.64 -6.68 -10.72
N PHE A 33 4.82 -5.50 -10.15
CA PHE A 33 5.34 -5.37 -8.80
C PHE A 33 4.44 -6.10 -7.80
N LEU A 34 3.14 -5.88 -7.91
CA LEU A 34 2.17 -6.45 -7.01
C LEU A 34 2.20 -7.98 -7.04
N LYS A 35 2.27 -8.58 -8.22
CA LYS A 35 2.36 -10.02 -8.37
C LYS A 35 3.56 -10.59 -7.63
N GLY A 36 4.67 -9.87 -7.62
CA GLY A 36 5.86 -10.29 -6.91
C GLY A 36 5.75 -10.18 -5.39
N GLN A 37 4.81 -9.39 -4.89
CA GLN A 37 4.69 -9.14 -3.45
C GLN A 37 3.53 -9.88 -2.80
N THR A 38 2.41 -10.01 -3.47
CA THR A 38 1.17 -10.48 -2.85
C THR A 38 0.57 -11.72 -3.49
N GLY A 39 1.12 -12.19 -4.62
CA GLY A 39 0.57 -13.34 -5.34
C GLY A 39 -0.30 -12.93 -6.51
N GLU A 40 -1.26 -13.78 -6.88
CA GLU A 40 -2.01 -13.61 -8.11
C GLU A 40 -3.22 -12.67 -8.02
N HIS A 41 -3.82 -12.56 -6.86
CA HIS A 41 -5.07 -11.82 -6.72
C HIS A 41 -4.77 -10.45 -6.17
N ASN A 42 -4.77 -9.50 -7.05
CA ASN A 42 -4.14 -8.25 -6.75
C ASN A 42 -5.04 -7.07 -7.02
N SER A 43 -5.33 -6.35 -5.96
CA SER A 43 -5.89 -5.02 -6.08
C SER A 43 -4.78 -4.02 -5.82
N ILE A 44 -4.77 -2.95 -6.57
CA ILE A 44 -3.89 -1.84 -6.29
C ILE A 44 -4.73 -0.57 -6.28
N ASP A 45 -4.55 0.23 -5.26
CA ASP A 45 -5.26 1.48 -5.10
C ASP A 45 -4.26 2.59 -4.84
N PHE A 46 -4.52 3.75 -5.40
CA PHE A 46 -3.65 4.91 -5.28
C PHE A 46 -4.39 5.99 -4.53
N LYS A 47 -3.73 6.54 -3.52
CA LYS A 47 -4.27 7.65 -2.75
C LYS A 47 -3.26 8.79 -2.75
N GLU A 48 -3.71 9.96 -3.11
CA GLU A 48 -2.85 11.14 -3.08
C GLU A 48 -2.37 11.42 -1.66
N LYS A 49 -3.23 11.17 -0.68
CA LYS A 49 -2.95 11.37 0.74
C LYS A 49 -3.74 10.37 1.58
N TRP A 50 -3.46 10.30 2.85
CA TRP A 50 -4.21 9.49 3.78
C TRP A 50 -5.67 9.94 3.86
N ILE A 51 -6.56 8.99 4.04
CA ILE A 51 -8.00 9.22 4.12
C ILE A 51 -8.50 8.90 5.52
N GLU A 52 -9.75 9.28 5.79
CA GLU A 52 -10.35 9.04 7.10
C GLU A 52 -10.40 7.55 7.44
N PRO A 53 -10.24 7.19 8.74
CA PRO A 53 -10.21 5.78 9.13
C PRO A 53 -11.39 4.95 8.63
N THR A 54 -12.60 5.48 8.65
CA THR A 54 -13.76 4.74 8.19
C THR A 54 -13.70 4.43 6.69
N LYS A 55 -13.19 5.37 5.91
CA LYS A 55 -13.00 5.16 4.47
C LYS A 55 -11.84 4.20 4.22
N LEU A 56 -10.78 4.32 4.99
CA LEU A 56 -9.63 3.42 4.88
C LEU A 56 -10.05 1.98 5.16
N VAL A 57 -10.84 1.76 6.20
CA VAL A 57 -11.33 0.42 6.52
C VAL A 57 -12.12 -0.18 5.36
N LYS A 58 -12.98 0.60 4.71
CA LYS A 58 -13.74 0.11 3.56
C LYS A 58 -12.83 -0.34 2.43
N GLU A 59 -11.78 0.44 2.16
CA GLU A 59 -10.79 0.07 1.13
C GLU A 59 -10.04 -1.20 1.52
N MET A 60 -9.62 -1.30 2.78
CA MET A 60 -8.90 -2.46 3.27
C MET A 60 -9.75 -3.74 3.16
N LEU A 61 -11.03 -3.64 3.55
CA LEU A 61 -11.93 -4.79 3.48
C LEU A 61 -12.15 -5.23 2.03
N ALA A 62 -12.34 -4.27 1.14
CA ALA A 62 -12.52 -4.58 -0.28
C ALA A 62 -11.30 -5.31 -0.84
N ILE A 63 -10.11 -4.84 -0.51
CA ILE A 63 -8.86 -5.45 -0.97
C ILE A 63 -8.68 -6.85 -0.36
N ALA A 64 -8.91 -6.97 0.95
CA ALA A 64 -8.78 -8.26 1.64
C ALA A 64 -9.72 -9.30 1.05
N ASN A 65 -10.95 -8.88 0.75
CA ASN A 65 -11.96 -9.78 0.18
C ASN A 65 -11.73 -10.11 -1.29
N SER A 66 -10.84 -9.38 -1.94
CA SER A 66 -10.46 -9.62 -3.34
C SER A 66 -9.18 -10.41 -3.48
N GLY A 67 -8.64 -10.93 -2.37
CA GLY A 67 -7.42 -11.74 -2.40
C GLY A 67 -6.16 -11.00 -2.01
N GLY A 68 -6.28 -9.83 -1.41
CA GLY A 68 -5.13 -9.03 -1.00
C GLY A 68 -4.73 -8.00 -2.03
N GLY A 69 -3.81 -7.13 -1.67
CA GLY A 69 -3.36 -6.08 -2.54
C GLY A 69 -2.62 -5.00 -1.80
N ILE A 70 -2.49 -3.84 -2.44
CA ILE A 70 -1.77 -2.72 -1.83
C ILE A 70 -2.53 -1.41 -2.02
N ILE A 71 -2.27 -0.49 -1.10
CA ILE A 71 -2.65 0.92 -1.23
C ILE A 71 -1.36 1.72 -1.18
N ILE A 72 -1.15 2.58 -2.17
CA ILE A 72 0.03 3.45 -2.20
C ILE A 72 -0.43 4.87 -1.93
N PHE A 73 0.12 5.47 -0.87
CA PHE A 73 -0.18 6.85 -0.49
C PHE A 73 0.91 7.78 -0.99
N GLY A 74 0.50 8.85 -1.65
CA GLY A 74 1.41 9.81 -2.27
C GLY A 74 1.43 9.75 -3.79
N VAL A 75 0.60 8.90 -4.38
CA VAL A 75 0.50 8.72 -5.82
C VAL A 75 -0.95 8.93 -6.22
N LYS A 76 -1.17 9.64 -7.30
CA LYS A 76 -2.51 9.90 -7.81
C LYS A 76 -2.61 9.45 -9.26
N GLU A 77 -3.63 8.68 -9.58
CA GLU A 77 -3.97 8.35 -10.95
C GLU A 77 -4.83 9.47 -11.51
N LYS A 78 -4.40 10.06 -12.61
CA LYS A 78 -5.12 11.16 -13.25
C LYS A 78 -6.16 10.64 -14.23
N GLU A 79 -7.05 11.53 -14.68
CA GLU A 79 -8.11 11.17 -15.63
C GLU A 79 -7.57 10.61 -16.93
N ASP A 80 -6.42 11.08 -17.39
CA ASP A 80 -5.77 10.62 -18.61
C ASP A 80 -4.98 9.34 -18.44
N LYS A 81 -5.13 8.68 -17.28
CA LYS A 81 -4.43 7.44 -16.91
C LYS A 81 -2.95 7.59 -16.61
N SER A 82 -2.42 8.80 -16.59
CA SER A 82 -1.07 9.05 -16.10
C SER A 82 -1.09 9.14 -14.58
N PHE A 83 0.09 9.11 -13.98
CA PHE A 83 0.22 9.17 -12.52
C PHE A 83 1.06 10.37 -12.12
N SER A 84 0.63 11.04 -11.06
CA SER A 84 1.50 11.99 -10.38
C SER A 84 1.96 11.33 -9.07
N TYR A 85 3.20 11.60 -8.68
CA TYR A 85 3.79 10.97 -7.50
C TYR A 85 4.51 12.00 -6.64
N ASP A 86 3.76 12.99 -6.23
CA ASP A 86 4.30 14.11 -5.46
C ASP A 86 4.56 13.75 -3.99
N GLY A 87 4.04 12.61 -3.56
CA GLY A 87 4.24 12.15 -2.20
C GLY A 87 3.23 12.71 -1.21
N ILE A 88 3.39 12.31 0.04
CA ILE A 88 2.59 12.81 1.16
C ILE A 88 3.41 13.84 1.93
N GLU A 89 2.72 14.72 2.66
CA GLU A 89 3.41 15.76 3.42
C GLU A 89 4.18 15.21 4.60
N GLU A 90 3.56 14.28 5.35
CA GLU A 90 4.16 13.69 6.53
C GLU A 90 3.93 12.20 6.57
N ILE A 91 4.92 11.48 7.10
CA ILE A 91 4.76 10.06 7.39
C ILE A 91 3.81 9.91 8.58
N VAL A 92 2.78 9.12 8.40
CA VAL A 92 1.83 8.84 9.47
C VAL A 92 2.38 7.69 10.33
N ASP A 93 2.38 7.89 11.63
CA ASP A 93 2.88 6.90 12.57
C ASP A 93 2.05 5.61 12.48
N LYS A 94 2.74 4.48 12.41
CA LYS A 94 2.09 3.17 12.30
C LYS A 94 1.21 2.85 13.50
N ALA A 95 1.62 3.29 14.70
CA ALA A 95 0.81 3.10 15.90
C ALA A 95 -0.51 3.87 15.79
N LYS A 96 -0.47 5.07 15.23
CA LYS A 96 -1.68 5.86 15.01
C LYS A 96 -2.61 5.16 14.03
N ILE A 97 -2.07 4.66 12.93
CA ILE A 97 -2.86 3.92 11.93
C ILE A 97 -3.55 2.74 12.60
N SER A 98 -2.78 1.93 13.33
CA SER A 98 -3.29 0.76 14.01
C SER A 98 -4.40 1.12 15.01
N ASN A 99 -4.18 2.15 15.81
CA ASN A 99 -5.17 2.59 16.80
C ASN A 99 -6.46 3.10 16.15
N ASP A 100 -6.34 3.77 15.02
CA ASP A 100 -7.50 4.34 14.33
C ASP A 100 -8.40 3.26 13.72
N ILE A 101 -7.86 2.11 13.35
CA ILE A 101 -8.62 1.09 12.60
C ILE A 101 -8.87 -0.19 13.38
N LYS A 102 -8.19 -0.43 14.48
CA LYS A 102 -8.23 -1.73 15.18
C LYS A 102 -9.62 -2.17 15.64
N ASN A 103 -10.51 -1.21 15.90
CA ASN A 103 -11.86 -1.53 16.37
C ASN A 103 -12.81 -1.89 15.23
N TYR A 104 -12.38 -1.68 13.99
CA TYR A 104 -13.21 -1.90 12.80
C TYR A 104 -12.86 -3.18 12.07
N ILE A 105 -11.66 -3.71 12.25
CA ILE A 105 -11.18 -4.87 11.51
C ILE A 105 -10.85 -6.03 12.43
N SER A 106 -11.02 -7.24 11.89
CA SER A 106 -10.68 -8.48 12.57
C SER A 106 -9.16 -8.62 12.73
N THR A 107 -8.72 -9.28 13.80
CA THR A 107 -7.31 -9.58 13.99
C THR A 107 -6.75 -10.55 12.94
N GLU A 108 -7.63 -11.27 12.26
CA GLU A 108 -7.23 -12.16 11.16
C GLU A 108 -6.89 -11.40 9.88
N LEU A 109 -7.35 -10.17 9.74
CA LEU A 109 -6.98 -9.32 8.61
C LEU A 109 -5.58 -8.80 8.86
N LYS A 110 -4.62 -9.26 8.07
CA LYS A 110 -3.22 -8.91 8.25
C LYS A 110 -2.79 -7.85 7.23
N TYR A 111 -2.07 -6.87 7.70
CA TYR A 111 -1.52 -5.83 6.85
C TYR A 111 -0.17 -5.36 7.38
N GLU A 112 0.61 -4.74 6.50
CA GLU A 112 1.89 -4.13 6.82
C GLU A 112 1.93 -2.74 6.20
N VAL A 113 2.62 -1.80 6.86
CA VAL A 113 2.82 -0.46 6.33
C VAL A 113 4.32 -0.22 6.18
N TYR A 114 4.71 0.22 5.00
CA TYR A 114 6.11 0.53 4.69
C TYR A 114 6.25 2.01 4.37
N ASP A 115 7.30 2.61 4.91
CA ASP A 115 7.60 4.02 4.70
C ASP A 115 8.72 4.14 3.68
N PHE A 116 8.56 5.07 2.73
CA PHE A 116 9.58 5.36 1.72
C PHE A 116 9.88 6.85 1.75
N VAL A 117 11.06 7.18 2.28
CA VAL A 117 11.50 8.57 2.40
C VAL A 117 12.75 8.75 1.54
N TYR A 118 12.68 9.66 0.61
CA TYR A 118 13.75 9.92 -0.36
C TYR A 118 14.38 11.27 -0.07
N ASP A 119 15.23 11.31 0.95
CA ASP A 119 15.91 12.54 1.39
C ASP A 119 17.20 12.82 0.67
N SER A 120 17.85 11.76 0.17
CA SER A 120 19.20 11.88 -0.40
C SER A 120 19.14 12.18 -1.89
N SER A 121 20.26 12.59 -2.44
CA SER A 121 20.41 12.83 -3.87
C SER A 121 20.41 11.56 -4.71
N GLU A 122 20.36 10.39 -4.08
CA GLU A 122 20.41 9.10 -4.74
C GLU A 122 19.28 8.91 -5.76
N TYR A 123 18.11 9.46 -5.46
CA TYR A 123 16.93 9.38 -6.34
C TYR A 123 16.42 10.78 -6.62
N GLU A 124 17.05 11.46 -7.55
CA GLU A 124 16.80 12.88 -7.80
C GLU A 124 15.34 13.26 -8.00
N LYS A 125 14.59 12.45 -8.76
CA LYS A 125 13.19 12.75 -9.06
C LYS A 125 12.29 12.62 -7.84
N LEU A 126 12.73 11.85 -6.85
CA LEU A 126 11.95 11.61 -5.64
C LEU A 126 12.52 12.35 -4.43
N GLN A 127 13.57 13.14 -4.63
CA GLN A 127 14.22 13.84 -3.54
C GLN A 127 13.22 14.70 -2.79
N ASN A 128 13.22 14.58 -1.47
CA ASN A 128 12.30 15.27 -0.55
C ASN A 128 10.85 14.80 -0.64
N HIS A 129 10.60 13.70 -1.34
CA HIS A 129 9.26 13.11 -1.39
C HIS A 129 9.15 11.94 -0.43
N LYS A 130 7.95 11.75 0.11
CA LYS A 130 7.64 10.70 1.08
C LYS A 130 6.43 9.93 0.60
N TYR A 131 6.48 8.60 0.78
CA TYR A 131 5.37 7.74 0.41
C TYR A 131 5.17 6.70 1.49
N GLN A 132 3.96 6.17 1.57
CA GLN A 132 3.70 5.00 2.40
C GLN A 132 2.91 4.00 1.58
N MET A 133 3.14 2.73 1.84
CA MET A 133 2.45 1.65 1.16
C MET A 133 1.88 0.71 2.19
N MET A 134 0.58 0.46 2.09
CA MET A 134 -0.07 -0.54 2.94
C MET A 134 -0.24 -1.81 2.12
N VAL A 135 0.32 -2.91 2.60
CA VAL A 135 0.17 -4.21 1.96
C VAL A 135 -0.82 -5.02 2.76
N ILE A 136 -1.89 -5.44 2.11
CA ILE A 136 -2.96 -6.21 2.74
C ILE A 136 -2.86 -7.63 2.24
N LYS A 137 -2.65 -8.57 3.17
CA LYS A 137 -2.36 -9.94 2.84
C LYS A 137 -3.61 -10.70 2.41
N ASP A 138 -3.41 -11.65 1.51
CA ASP A 138 -4.45 -12.59 1.15
C ASP A 138 -4.67 -13.56 2.30
N CYS A 139 -5.89 -13.62 2.81
CA CYS A 139 -6.25 -14.52 3.91
C CYS A 139 -7.54 -15.25 3.53
N PRO A 140 -7.48 -16.17 2.57
CA PRO A 140 -8.70 -16.80 2.01
C PRO A 140 -9.53 -17.58 3.02
N ARG A 141 -8.92 -18.05 4.10
CA ARG A 141 -9.65 -18.79 5.15
C ARG A 141 -10.66 -17.92 5.89
N PHE A 142 -10.48 -16.62 5.85
CA PHE A 142 -11.29 -15.68 6.64
C PHE A 142 -12.17 -14.78 5.79
N ILE A 143 -12.21 -15.01 4.48
CA ILE A 143 -13.08 -14.24 3.59
C ILE A 143 -14.51 -14.73 3.73
N PRO A 144 -15.51 -13.84 3.79
CA PRO A 144 -15.38 -12.38 3.68
C PRO A 144 -15.08 -11.71 5.01
N PHE A 145 -14.25 -10.68 4.94
CA PHE A 145 -14.05 -9.79 6.08
C PHE A 145 -15.15 -8.74 6.08
N MET A 146 -15.60 -8.39 7.26
CA MET A 146 -16.65 -7.39 7.42
C MET A 146 -16.23 -6.40 8.49
N SER A 147 -16.75 -5.19 8.41
CA SER A 147 -16.49 -4.20 9.45
C SER A 147 -17.07 -4.68 10.77
N MET A 148 -16.27 -4.62 11.82
CA MET A 148 -16.67 -5.06 13.15
C MET A 148 -17.43 -3.96 13.89
N LYS A 149 -17.51 -2.77 13.33
CA LYS A 149 -18.16 -1.64 13.94
C LYS A 149 -18.80 -0.80 12.84
N GLU A 150 -20.04 -0.39 13.06
CA GLU A 150 -20.68 0.52 12.12
C GLU A 150 -20.08 1.90 12.24
N SER A 151 -19.89 2.51 11.09
CA SER A 151 -19.35 3.87 11.02
C SER A 151 -20.44 4.93 10.99
#